data_47a1fe1b3be1f6ee066c7c9c82679998
#
_entry.id   47a1fe1b3be1f6ee066c7c9c82679998
#
_cell.length_a   1.000
_cell.length_b   1.000
_cell.length_c   1.000
_cell.angle_alpha   90.00
_cell.angle_beta   90.00
_cell.angle_gamma   90.00
#
_symmetry.space_group_name_H-M   'P 1'
#
loop_
_entity.id
_entity.type
_entity.pdbx_description
1 polymer ?
#
loop_
_entity_poly.entity_id
_entity_poly.type
_entity_poly.pdbx_seq_one_letter_code
_entity_poly.pdbx_strand_id
1 'polypeptide(L)'
;MKRIIAGSSLLFSILLATPQAYAQESVDVIIRENGTERREVIDLPKSMTYPVDSLLSDWKAKNYIDLGKDCSTSTVNPQFSDSVYIDRLSRMPTIMEMPYNEIVRKFIDMYTGRLRNQVAFMLSACNFYMPIFEEALDTYGLPLELKYLPIIESALNPSAVSRAGASGLWQFMLNTGKIYGLESNSLVDERRDPIKATWAAARYLKDMYAIYQDWNLVIAAYNC
;
A
#
# COMPACT_ATOMS: atom_id res chain seq x y z
N MET A 1 10.43 -2.40 59.98
CA MET A 1 10.38 -1.90 58.59
C MET A 1 9.51 -2.85 57.75
N LYS A 2 8.25 -2.49 57.52
CA LYS A 2 7.31 -3.27 56.69
C LYS A 2 7.15 -2.53 55.38
N ARG A 3 7.56 -3.16 54.28
CA ARG A 3 7.31 -2.68 52.93
C ARG A 3 5.88 -3.07 52.55
N ILE A 4 5.04 -2.10 52.28
CA ILE A 4 3.70 -2.26 51.74
C ILE A 4 3.88 -2.17 50.19
N ILE A 5 3.61 -3.26 49.50
CA ILE A 5 3.50 -3.28 48.04
C ILE A 5 2.04 -2.94 47.73
N ALA A 6 1.80 -1.76 47.17
CA ALA A 6 0.50 -1.37 46.68
C ALA A 6 0.32 -1.96 45.25
N GLY A 7 -0.53 -2.98 45.16
CA GLY A 7 -0.97 -3.52 43.87
C GLY A 7 -1.97 -2.56 43.22
N SER A 8 -1.63 -2.09 42.04
CA SER A 8 -2.54 -1.32 41.20
C SER A 8 -3.53 -2.30 40.51
N SER A 9 -4.78 -2.27 40.97
CA SER A 9 -5.89 -3.01 40.35
C SER A 9 -6.44 -2.17 39.20
N LEU A 10 -6.16 -2.60 37.98
CA LEU A 10 -6.82 -2.10 36.76
C LEU A 10 -8.21 -2.73 36.69
N LEU A 11 -9.23 -1.98 37.04
CA LEU A 11 -10.63 -2.31 36.80
C LEU A 11 -10.95 -2.06 35.31
N PHE A 12 -11.02 -3.12 34.54
CA PHE A 12 -11.56 -3.11 33.18
C PHE A 12 -13.09 -3.19 33.26
N SER A 13 -13.75 -2.04 33.08
CA SER A 13 -15.21 -2.00 32.91
C SER A 13 -15.53 -2.27 31.44
N ILE A 14 -16.03 -3.49 31.14
CA ILE A 14 -16.62 -3.79 29.84
C ILE A 14 -18.01 -3.17 29.80
N LEU A 15 -18.18 -2.05 29.13
CA LEU A 15 -19.47 -1.51 28.75
C LEU A 15 -19.94 -2.20 27.46
N LEU A 16 -21.05 -2.90 27.55
CA LEU A 16 -21.80 -3.39 26.38
C LEU A 16 -22.38 -2.18 25.63
N ALA A 17 -21.79 -1.81 24.52
CA ALA A 17 -22.25 -0.71 23.67
C ALA A 17 -23.23 -1.23 22.61
N THR A 18 -24.46 -0.69 22.62
CA THR A 18 -25.40 -0.65 21.49
C THR A 18 -24.78 0.11 20.31
N PRO A 19 -25.17 -0.16 19.05
CA PRO A 19 -24.58 0.48 17.89
C PRO A 19 -25.01 1.96 17.83
N GLN A 20 -24.19 2.83 18.38
CA GLN A 20 -24.32 4.27 18.26
C GLN A 20 -23.09 4.87 17.61
N ALA A 21 -23.33 5.96 16.84
CA ALA A 21 -22.39 6.73 16.07
C ALA A 21 -20.98 6.78 16.71
N TYR A 22 -19.98 6.30 15.95
CA TYR A 22 -18.59 6.23 16.40
C TYR A 22 -18.05 7.62 16.67
N ALA A 23 -18.02 7.99 17.96
CA ALA A 23 -17.21 9.10 18.42
C ALA A 23 -15.73 8.72 18.29
N GLN A 24 -14.89 9.68 17.93
CA GLN A 24 -13.46 9.53 17.91
C GLN A 24 -13.02 9.17 19.34
N GLU A 25 -12.47 7.96 19.52
CA GLU A 25 -12.06 7.49 20.84
C GLU A 25 -10.73 8.15 21.19
N SER A 26 -10.73 8.98 22.22
CA SER A 26 -9.55 9.61 22.76
C SER A 26 -9.16 8.94 24.08
N VAL A 27 -7.88 8.69 24.27
CA VAL A 27 -7.34 8.13 25.51
C VAL A 27 -6.63 9.21 26.30
N ASP A 28 -7.07 9.41 27.54
CA ASP A 28 -6.40 10.28 28.50
C ASP A 28 -5.14 9.60 29.02
N VAL A 29 -3.97 10.17 28.71
CA VAL A 29 -2.68 9.69 29.21
C VAL A 29 -2.15 10.68 30.24
N ILE A 30 -1.82 10.20 31.45
CA ILE A 30 -1.18 10.99 32.49
C ILE A 30 0.32 10.79 32.38
N ILE A 31 1.02 11.82 31.92
CA ILE A 31 2.48 11.85 31.86
C ILE A 31 3.02 12.45 33.15
N ARG A 32 3.91 11.72 33.81
CA ARG A 32 4.61 12.20 35.03
C ARG A 32 6.05 12.52 34.67
N GLU A 33 6.34 13.79 34.57
CA GLU A 33 7.71 14.31 34.44
C GLU A 33 8.07 15.22 35.59
N ASN A 34 9.19 14.97 36.22
CA ASN A 34 9.76 15.81 37.30
C ASN A 34 8.80 16.18 38.47
N GLY A 35 7.90 15.24 38.83
CA GLY A 35 6.95 15.42 39.90
C GLY A 35 5.69 16.22 39.54
N THR A 36 5.56 16.67 38.32
CA THR A 36 4.34 17.28 37.78
C THR A 36 3.56 16.26 36.90
N GLU A 37 2.25 16.20 37.16
CA GLU A 37 1.33 15.39 36.34
C GLU A 37 0.74 16.27 35.23
N ARG A 38 0.94 15.88 33.99
CA ARG A 38 0.30 16.50 32.84
C ARG A 38 -0.68 15.49 32.20
N ARG A 39 -1.92 15.92 32.02
CA ARG A 39 -2.92 15.12 31.30
C ARG A 39 -2.84 15.50 29.81
N GLU A 40 -2.63 14.53 28.99
CA GLU A 40 -2.59 14.66 27.51
C GLU A 40 -3.66 13.75 26.91
N VAL A 41 -4.49 14.32 26.01
CA VAL A 41 -5.53 13.58 25.30
C VAL A 41 -4.93 13.15 23.98
N ILE A 42 -4.80 11.85 23.75
CA ILE A 42 -4.30 11.29 22.49
C ILE A 42 -5.50 10.79 21.70
N ASP A 43 -5.73 11.37 20.53
CA ASP A 43 -6.71 10.88 19.58
C ASP A 43 -6.17 9.62 18.90
N LEU A 44 -6.83 8.48 19.13
CA LEU A 44 -6.45 7.23 18.50
C LEU A 44 -6.90 7.22 17.03
N PRO A 45 -6.02 6.82 16.10
CA PRO A 45 -6.40 6.60 14.72
C PRO A 45 -7.55 5.57 14.64
N LYS A 46 -8.52 5.79 13.76
CA LYS A 46 -9.65 4.87 13.55
C LYS A 46 -9.22 3.42 13.32
N SER A 47 -8.06 3.20 12.72
CA SER A 47 -7.48 1.87 12.52
C SER A 47 -7.09 1.14 13.82
N MET A 48 -6.90 1.85 14.93
CA MET A 48 -6.59 1.24 16.24
C MET A 48 -7.82 1.01 17.10
N THR A 49 -8.94 1.67 16.80
CA THR A 49 -10.18 1.58 17.57
C THR A 49 -11.17 0.56 17.01
N TYR A 50 -10.96 0.11 15.77
CA TYR A 50 -11.83 -0.89 15.14
C TYR A 50 -11.30 -2.30 15.36
N PRO A 51 -12.17 -3.24 15.78
CA PRO A 51 -11.85 -4.67 15.71
C PRO A 51 -11.54 -5.06 14.26
N VAL A 52 -10.52 -5.87 14.06
CA VAL A 52 -10.10 -6.33 12.71
C VAL A 52 -11.28 -6.92 11.93
N ASP A 53 -12.18 -7.64 12.60
CA ASP A 53 -13.40 -8.21 12.01
C ASP A 53 -14.37 -7.14 11.50
N SER A 54 -14.50 -6.01 12.21
CA SER A 54 -15.33 -4.88 11.76
C SER A 54 -14.72 -4.18 10.56
N LEU A 55 -13.41 -3.96 10.56
CA LEU A 55 -12.70 -3.40 9.40
C LEU A 55 -12.83 -4.30 8.17
N LEU A 56 -12.72 -5.61 8.37
CA LEU A 56 -12.88 -6.59 7.30
C LEU A 56 -14.34 -6.65 6.81
N SER A 57 -15.32 -6.54 7.72
CA SER A 57 -16.75 -6.49 7.41
C SER A 57 -17.10 -5.20 6.64
N ASP A 58 -16.61 -4.06 7.09
CA ASP A 58 -16.81 -2.76 6.43
C ASP A 58 -16.13 -2.73 5.05
N TRP A 59 -14.94 -3.32 4.94
CA TRP A 59 -14.26 -3.49 3.66
C TRP A 59 -15.06 -4.38 2.71
N LYS A 60 -15.56 -5.51 3.19
CA LYS A 60 -16.44 -6.40 2.41
C LYS A 60 -17.72 -5.67 2.00
N ALA A 61 -18.39 -4.96 2.92
CA ALA A 61 -19.60 -4.20 2.64
C ALA A 61 -19.36 -3.12 1.57
N LYS A 62 -18.30 -2.33 1.66
CA LYS A 62 -17.95 -1.32 0.65
C LYS A 62 -17.64 -1.91 -0.72
N ASN A 63 -17.01 -3.10 -0.76
CA ASN A 63 -16.61 -3.70 -2.03
C ASN A 63 -17.66 -4.65 -2.65
N TYR A 64 -18.66 -5.09 -1.87
CA TYR A 64 -19.68 -6.03 -2.35
C TYR A 64 -21.10 -5.46 -2.42
N ILE A 65 -21.41 -4.38 -1.70
CA ILE A 65 -22.77 -3.80 -1.66
C ILE A 65 -22.98 -2.79 -2.79
N ASP A 66 -21.92 -2.15 -3.29
CA ASP A 66 -22.00 -1.20 -4.39
C ASP A 66 -21.92 -1.85 -5.79
N LEU A 67 -22.10 -3.16 -5.86
CA LEU A 67 -22.51 -3.84 -7.07
C LEU A 67 -23.98 -3.49 -7.31
N GLY A 68 -24.23 -2.22 -7.66
CA GLY A 68 -25.52 -1.75 -8.15
C GLY A 68 -26.02 -2.74 -9.19
N LYS A 69 -27.34 -2.92 -9.25
CA LYS A 69 -28.05 -3.84 -10.15
C LYS A 69 -27.70 -3.69 -11.66
N ASP A 70 -26.84 -2.72 -11.98
CA ASP A 70 -26.36 -2.39 -13.33
C ASP A 70 -24.90 -2.79 -13.62
N CYS A 71 -24.25 -3.57 -12.75
CA CYS A 71 -23.04 -4.27 -13.15
C CYS A 71 -23.39 -5.26 -14.24
N SER A 72 -23.44 -4.81 -15.47
CA SER A 72 -23.56 -5.70 -16.61
C SER A 72 -22.39 -6.69 -16.52
N THR A 73 -22.72 -7.98 -16.38
CA THR A 73 -21.75 -9.08 -16.41
C THR A 73 -21.14 -9.25 -17.80
N SER A 74 -21.18 -8.20 -18.63
CA SER A 74 -20.57 -8.18 -19.94
C SER A 74 -19.09 -8.49 -19.84
N THR A 75 -18.68 -9.59 -20.45
CA THR A 75 -17.27 -9.98 -20.59
C THR A 75 -16.57 -9.18 -21.68
N VAL A 76 -17.32 -8.37 -22.45
CA VAL A 76 -16.81 -7.56 -23.53
C VAL A 76 -16.45 -6.17 -23.02
N ASN A 77 -15.17 -5.81 -23.16
CA ASN A 77 -14.75 -4.44 -22.85
C ASN A 77 -15.13 -3.51 -23.99
N PRO A 78 -15.59 -2.29 -23.69
CA PRO A 78 -15.84 -1.28 -24.71
C PRO A 78 -14.52 -0.94 -25.42
N GLN A 79 -14.59 -0.89 -26.75
CA GLN A 79 -13.47 -0.45 -27.58
C GLN A 79 -13.56 1.08 -27.74
N PHE A 80 -12.48 1.77 -27.42
CA PHE A 80 -12.36 3.21 -27.59
C PHE A 80 -11.36 3.55 -28.70
N SER A 81 -11.57 4.69 -29.35
CA SER A 81 -10.58 5.24 -30.28
C SER A 81 -9.34 5.74 -29.54
N ASP A 82 -8.23 5.85 -30.26
CA ASP A 82 -6.96 6.35 -29.69
C ASP A 82 -7.11 7.76 -29.12
N SER A 83 -7.94 8.61 -29.74
CA SER A 83 -8.24 9.95 -29.25
C SER A 83 -8.83 9.97 -27.82
N VAL A 84 -9.64 8.97 -27.47
CA VAL A 84 -10.18 8.83 -26.12
C VAL A 84 -9.10 8.46 -25.11
N TYR A 85 -8.18 7.58 -25.48
CA TYR A 85 -7.06 7.22 -24.60
C TYR A 85 -6.08 8.37 -24.42
N ILE A 86 -5.75 9.07 -25.50
CA ILE A 86 -4.91 10.29 -25.44
C ILE A 86 -5.52 11.33 -24.51
N ASP A 87 -6.82 11.62 -24.68
CA ASP A 87 -7.53 12.59 -23.85
C ASP A 87 -7.53 12.16 -22.36
N ARG A 88 -7.79 10.88 -22.07
CA ARG A 88 -7.77 10.37 -20.69
C ARG A 88 -6.38 10.45 -20.06
N LEU A 89 -5.34 10.07 -20.78
CA LEU A 89 -3.97 10.13 -20.28
C LEU A 89 -3.53 11.59 -20.04
N SER A 90 -3.88 12.52 -20.95
CA SER A 90 -3.52 13.93 -20.80
C SER A 90 -4.18 14.63 -19.62
N ARG A 91 -5.30 14.09 -19.11
CA ARG A 91 -6.02 14.64 -17.94
C ARG A 91 -5.56 14.03 -16.62
N MET A 92 -4.72 13.01 -16.64
CA MET A 92 -4.22 12.40 -15.40
C MET A 92 -3.27 13.37 -14.70
N PRO A 93 -3.49 13.67 -13.41
CA PRO A 93 -2.63 14.56 -12.64
C PRO A 93 -1.36 13.78 -12.23
N THR A 94 -0.47 13.56 -13.18
CA THR A 94 0.78 12.81 -12.98
C THR A 94 1.98 13.74 -13.05
N ILE A 95 3.02 13.44 -12.24
CA ILE A 95 4.32 14.12 -12.32
C ILE A 95 5.11 13.56 -13.51
N MET A 96 4.93 12.27 -13.77
CA MET A 96 5.60 11.59 -14.89
C MET A 96 4.78 11.77 -16.17
N GLU A 97 5.47 12.00 -17.29
CA GLU A 97 4.80 12.04 -18.59
C GLU A 97 4.21 10.67 -18.95
N MET A 98 2.95 10.67 -19.41
CA MET A 98 2.23 9.47 -19.86
C MET A 98 2.01 9.53 -21.37
N PRO A 99 3.04 9.27 -22.19
CA PRO A 99 2.93 9.33 -23.65
C PRO A 99 2.04 8.20 -24.15
N TYR A 100 1.22 8.50 -25.14
CA TYR A 100 0.44 7.48 -25.88
C TYR A 100 1.15 7.11 -27.18
N ASN A 101 1.28 5.80 -27.41
CA ASN A 101 1.80 5.24 -28.64
C ASN A 101 1.23 3.82 -28.89
N GLU A 102 1.58 3.20 -30.00
CA GLU A 102 1.12 1.84 -30.34
C GLU A 102 1.49 0.78 -29.30
N ILE A 103 2.61 0.93 -28.59
CA ILE A 103 3.04 0.01 -27.54
C ILE A 103 2.09 0.13 -26.35
N VAL A 104 1.83 1.35 -25.91
CA VAL A 104 0.86 1.63 -24.81
C VAL A 104 -0.52 1.09 -25.18
N ARG A 105 -0.97 1.26 -26.43
CA ARG A 105 -2.22 0.71 -26.91
C ARG A 105 -2.26 -0.81 -26.76
N LYS A 106 -1.21 -1.52 -27.17
CA LYS A 106 -1.11 -2.98 -27.02
C LYS A 106 -1.19 -3.43 -25.57
N PHE A 107 -0.55 -2.70 -24.66
CA PHE A 107 -0.66 -2.98 -23.21
C PHE A 107 -2.08 -2.75 -22.70
N ILE A 108 -2.74 -1.65 -23.08
CA ILE A 108 -4.13 -1.40 -22.71
C ILE A 108 -5.02 -2.56 -23.17
N ASP A 109 -4.92 -2.96 -24.43
CA ASP A 109 -5.72 -4.05 -24.99
C ASP A 109 -5.41 -5.40 -24.31
N MET A 110 -4.16 -5.64 -23.94
CA MET A 110 -3.74 -6.84 -23.21
C MET A 110 -4.35 -6.90 -21.82
N TYR A 111 -4.24 -5.82 -21.03
CA TYR A 111 -4.75 -5.77 -19.66
C TYR A 111 -6.27 -5.75 -19.61
N THR A 112 -6.93 -5.05 -20.51
CA THR A 112 -8.40 -5.01 -20.59
C THR A 112 -9.01 -6.26 -21.22
N GLY A 113 -8.25 -7.00 -22.02
CA GLY A 113 -8.66 -8.23 -22.71
C GLY A 113 -8.14 -9.50 -22.03
N ARG A 114 -7.05 -10.04 -22.54
CA ARG A 114 -6.49 -11.34 -22.13
C ARG A 114 -6.19 -11.45 -20.64
N LEU A 115 -5.70 -10.37 -20.02
CA LEU A 115 -5.31 -10.34 -18.59
C LEU A 115 -6.41 -9.81 -17.67
N ARG A 116 -7.66 -9.68 -18.15
CA ARG A 116 -8.77 -9.09 -17.38
C ARG A 116 -8.95 -9.73 -16.00
N ASN A 117 -8.86 -11.05 -15.88
CA ASN A 117 -9.00 -11.75 -14.60
C ASN A 117 -7.85 -11.42 -13.65
N GLN A 118 -6.63 -11.27 -14.17
CA GLN A 118 -5.49 -10.83 -13.37
C GLN A 118 -5.65 -9.38 -12.93
N VAL A 119 -6.17 -8.51 -13.81
CA VAL A 119 -6.49 -7.12 -13.45
C VAL A 119 -7.51 -7.06 -12.33
N ALA A 120 -8.57 -7.86 -12.37
CA ALA A 120 -9.55 -7.93 -11.29
C ALA A 120 -8.91 -8.33 -9.95
N PHE A 121 -8.00 -9.31 -9.97
CA PHE A 121 -7.23 -9.69 -8.78
C PHE A 121 -6.33 -8.54 -8.31
N MET A 122 -5.57 -7.92 -9.21
CA MET A 122 -4.69 -6.79 -8.87
C MET A 122 -5.47 -5.60 -8.31
N LEU A 123 -6.63 -5.27 -8.87
CA LEU A 123 -7.49 -4.20 -8.34
C LEU A 123 -7.96 -4.50 -6.91
N SER A 124 -8.29 -5.75 -6.61
CA SER A 124 -8.62 -6.15 -5.24
C SER A 124 -7.42 -6.01 -4.30
N ALA A 125 -6.24 -6.44 -4.74
CA ALA A 125 -5.00 -6.34 -3.96
C ALA A 125 -4.54 -4.88 -3.76
N CYS A 126 -4.83 -3.99 -4.71
CA CYS A 126 -4.54 -2.56 -4.61
C CYS A 126 -5.16 -1.94 -3.35
N ASN A 127 -6.37 -2.33 -2.96
CA ASN A 127 -7.01 -1.80 -1.76
C ASN A 127 -6.19 -2.06 -0.48
N PHE A 128 -5.38 -3.11 -0.48
CA PHE A 128 -4.53 -3.45 0.66
C PHE A 128 -3.13 -2.83 0.54
N TYR A 129 -2.50 -2.91 -0.63
CA TYR A 129 -1.11 -2.51 -0.78
C TYR A 129 -0.90 -1.03 -1.09
N MET A 130 -1.82 -0.37 -1.83
CA MET A 130 -1.62 1.02 -2.26
C MET A 130 -1.40 2.00 -1.10
N PRO A 131 -2.13 1.92 0.04
CA PRO A 131 -1.87 2.82 1.17
C PRO A 131 -0.44 2.71 1.70
N ILE A 132 0.14 1.49 1.74
CA ILE A 132 1.52 1.26 2.20
C ILE A 132 2.53 1.88 1.22
N PHE A 133 2.27 1.73 -0.08
CA PHE A 133 3.13 2.29 -1.12
C PHE A 133 3.09 3.81 -1.12
N GLU A 134 1.88 4.39 -1.05
CA GLU A 134 1.67 5.83 -1.03
C GLU A 134 2.33 6.49 0.17
N GLU A 135 2.23 5.91 1.37
CA GLU A 135 2.87 6.42 2.57
C GLU A 135 4.40 6.49 2.41
N ALA A 136 5.02 5.42 1.91
CA ALA A 136 6.47 5.39 1.72
C ALA A 136 6.93 6.35 0.61
N LEU A 137 6.23 6.39 -0.52
CA LEU A 137 6.57 7.28 -1.64
C LEU A 137 6.42 8.75 -1.23
N ASP A 138 5.35 9.11 -0.56
CA ASP A 138 5.09 10.47 -0.07
C ASP A 138 6.16 10.91 0.94
N THR A 139 6.52 10.03 1.88
CA THR A 139 7.56 10.29 2.89
C THR A 139 8.91 10.64 2.24
N TYR A 140 9.25 10.03 1.12
CA TYR A 140 10.47 10.32 0.39
C TYR A 140 10.32 11.40 -0.69
N GLY A 141 9.13 11.97 -0.87
CA GLY A 141 8.83 13.00 -1.87
C GLY A 141 8.91 12.47 -3.30
N LEU A 142 8.49 11.22 -3.53
CA LEU A 142 8.55 10.54 -4.82
C LEU A 142 7.20 10.61 -5.55
N PRO A 143 7.19 10.57 -6.90
CA PRO A 143 5.96 10.48 -7.66
C PRO A 143 5.10 9.28 -7.25
N LEU A 144 3.81 9.53 -6.99
CA LEU A 144 2.88 8.48 -6.57
C LEU A 144 2.61 7.45 -7.67
N GLU A 145 2.90 7.77 -8.92
CA GLU A 145 2.82 6.83 -10.06
C GLU A 145 3.72 5.61 -9.88
N LEU A 146 4.81 5.74 -9.12
CA LEU A 146 5.73 4.64 -8.82
C LEU A 146 5.08 3.51 -8.01
N LYS A 147 3.93 3.76 -7.37
CA LYS A 147 3.13 2.71 -6.71
C LYS A 147 2.65 1.60 -7.65
N TYR A 148 2.66 1.86 -8.95
CA TYR A 148 2.27 0.87 -9.96
C TYR A 148 3.40 -0.08 -10.36
N LEU A 149 4.66 0.17 -9.98
CA LEU A 149 5.79 -0.73 -10.25
C LEU A 149 5.54 -2.16 -9.73
N PRO A 150 5.08 -2.39 -8.49
CA PRO A 150 4.81 -3.75 -8.00
C PRO A 150 3.73 -4.50 -8.79
N ILE A 151 2.85 -3.80 -9.50
CA ILE A 151 1.88 -4.44 -10.40
C ILE A 151 2.62 -5.08 -11.59
N ILE A 152 3.58 -4.35 -12.15
CA ILE A 152 4.38 -4.81 -13.30
C ILE A 152 5.36 -5.89 -12.85
N GLU A 153 6.00 -5.72 -11.71
CA GLU A 153 7.05 -6.60 -11.19
C GLU A 153 6.53 -7.97 -10.72
N SER A 154 5.40 -7.97 -10.01
CA SER A 154 4.92 -9.17 -9.32
C SER A 154 3.42 -9.42 -9.45
N ALA A 155 2.66 -8.60 -10.17
CA ALA A 155 1.20 -8.58 -10.14
C ALA A 155 0.65 -8.49 -8.70
N LEU A 156 1.34 -7.76 -7.81
CA LEU A 156 1.06 -7.62 -6.37
C LEU A 156 1.13 -8.95 -5.60
N ASN A 157 1.94 -9.89 -6.03
CA ASN A 157 2.17 -11.15 -5.33
C ASN A 157 3.43 -11.04 -4.43
N PRO A 158 3.27 -10.99 -3.09
CA PRO A 158 4.40 -10.87 -2.16
C PRO A 158 5.31 -12.11 -2.14
N SER A 159 4.82 -13.24 -2.64
CA SER A 159 5.59 -14.49 -2.71
C SER A 159 6.24 -14.72 -4.08
N ALA A 160 6.13 -13.77 -5.02
CA ALA A 160 6.70 -13.92 -6.34
C ALA A 160 8.24 -14.07 -6.29
N VAL A 161 8.74 -15.00 -7.11
CA VAL A 161 10.18 -15.20 -7.30
C VAL A 161 10.47 -15.32 -8.79
N SER A 162 11.37 -14.49 -9.30
CA SER A 162 11.79 -14.55 -10.70
C SER A 162 12.84 -15.66 -10.93
N ARG A 163 13.07 -16.00 -12.20
CA ARG A 163 14.14 -16.93 -12.57
C ARG A 163 15.53 -16.47 -12.14
N ALA A 164 15.75 -15.16 -12.09
CA ALA A 164 17.01 -14.55 -11.65
C ALA A 164 17.13 -14.46 -10.12
N GLY A 165 16.09 -14.86 -9.36
CA GLY A 165 16.10 -14.84 -7.89
C GLY A 165 15.64 -13.51 -7.27
N ALA A 166 15.08 -12.59 -8.06
CA ALA A 166 14.37 -11.44 -7.52
C ALA A 166 13.12 -11.91 -6.77
N SER A 167 12.76 -11.26 -5.65
CA SER A 167 11.70 -11.75 -4.76
C SER A 167 10.81 -10.62 -4.22
N GLY A 168 9.54 -10.95 -3.99
CA GLY A 168 8.55 -10.10 -3.34
C GLY A 168 7.84 -9.12 -4.27
N LEU A 169 7.05 -8.21 -3.68
CA LEU A 169 6.25 -7.21 -4.42
C LEU A 169 7.10 -6.36 -5.37
N TRP A 170 8.26 -5.91 -4.89
CA TRP A 170 9.18 -5.02 -5.56
C TRP A 170 10.31 -5.74 -6.32
N GLN A 171 10.27 -7.08 -6.38
CA GLN A 171 11.24 -7.92 -7.09
C GLN A 171 12.70 -7.56 -6.79
N PHE A 172 13.03 -7.35 -5.51
CA PHE A 172 14.40 -7.09 -5.11
C PHE A 172 15.32 -8.27 -5.41
N MET A 173 16.44 -7.99 -6.05
CA MET A 173 17.57 -8.92 -6.07
C MET A 173 18.18 -9.05 -4.68
N LEU A 174 18.76 -10.20 -4.36
CA LEU A 174 19.30 -10.47 -3.04
C LEU A 174 20.31 -9.42 -2.57
N ASN A 175 21.25 -9.05 -3.43
CA ASN A 175 22.30 -8.08 -3.09
C ASN A 175 21.72 -6.67 -2.91
N THR A 176 20.84 -6.24 -3.81
CA THR A 176 20.17 -4.93 -3.71
C THR A 176 19.32 -4.85 -2.44
N GLY A 177 18.54 -5.90 -2.14
CA GLY A 177 17.77 -5.95 -0.90
C GLY A 177 18.64 -5.76 0.35
N LYS A 178 19.81 -6.44 0.43
CA LYS A 178 20.75 -6.30 1.54
C LYS A 178 21.32 -4.89 1.66
N ILE A 179 21.66 -4.24 0.54
CA ILE A 179 22.16 -2.85 0.54
C ILE A 179 21.11 -1.90 1.16
N TYR A 180 19.83 -2.16 0.90
CA TYR A 180 18.72 -1.36 1.45
C TYR A 180 18.17 -1.88 2.79
N GLY A 181 18.92 -2.80 3.45
CA GLY A 181 18.67 -3.24 4.82
C GLY A 181 17.62 -4.33 4.96
N LEU A 182 17.31 -5.05 3.87
CA LEU A 182 16.42 -6.22 3.93
C LEU A 182 17.22 -7.47 4.33
N GLU A 183 16.80 -8.09 5.42
CA GLU A 183 17.38 -9.35 5.87
C GLU A 183 16.92 -10.51 4.98
N SER A 184 17.84 -11.37 4.59
CA SER A 184 17.54 -12.60 3.87
C SER A 184 18.47 -13.71 4.32
N ASN A 185 17.90 -14.74 4.95
CA ASN A 185 18.58 -15.91 5.45
C ASN A 185 17.71 -17.16 5.21
N SER A 186 18.09 -18.31 5.79
CA SER A 186 17.35 -19.57 5.61
C SER A 186 15.94 -19.59 6.22
N LEU A 187 15.64 -18.68 7.14
CA LEU A 187 14.37 -18.65 7.88
C LEU A 187 13.49 -17.46 7.45
N VAL A 188 14.09 -16.33 7.08
CA VAL A 188 13.41 -15.07 6.79
C VAL A 188 13.91 -14.49 5.47
N ASP A 189 13.00 -13.98 4.67
CA ASP A 189 13.29 -13.18 3.47
C ASP A 189 12.42 -11.93 3.48
N GLU A 190 12.97 -10.81 3.99
CA GLU A 190 12.27 -9.54 4.14
C GLU A 190 11.97 -8.85 2.81
N ARG A 191 12.52 -9.31 1.70
CA ARG A 191 12.11 -8.88 0.36
C ARG A 191 10.64 -9.20 0.08
N ARG A 192 10.07 -10.17 0.83
CA ARG A 192 8.66 -10.58 0.75
C ARG A 192 7.77 -9.88 1.78
N ASP A 193 8.36 -9.16 2.72
CA ASP A 193 7.62 -8.32 3.66
C ASP A 193 7.10 -7.07 2.95
N PRO A 194 5.77 -6.87 2.85
CA PRO A 194 5.22 -5.74 2.10
C PRO A 194 5.65 -4.39 2.62
N ILE A 195 5.79 -4.24 3.93
CA ILE A 195 6.14 -2.97 4.56
C ILE A 195 7.63 -2.72 4.39
N LYS A 196 8.48 -3.63 4.85
CA LYS A 196 9.94 -3.47 4.80
C LYS A 196 10.45 -3.30 3.37
N ALA A 197 9.95 -4.13 2.43
CA ALA A 197 10.32 -4.04 1.04
C ALA A 197 9.89 -2.71 0.41
N THR A 198 8.71 -2.18 0.78
CA THR A 198 8.24 -0.89 0.26
C THR A 198 9.12 0.26 0.72
N TRP A 199 9.45 0.33 2.00
CA TRP A 199 10.36 1.36 2.51
C TRP A 199 11.77 1.26 1.92
N ALA A 200 12.27 0.05 1.67
CA ALA A 200 13.53 -0.17 0.97
C ALA A 200 13.46 0.29 -0.49
N ALA A 201 12.35 -0.01 -1.19
CA ALA A 201 12.14 0.41 -2.59
C ALA A 201 12.06 1.93 -2.74
N ALA A 202 11.35 2.62 -1.84
CA ALA A 202 11.28 4.08 -1.87
C ALA A 202 12.67 4.71 -1.71
N ARG A 203 13.52 4.19 -0.81
CA ARG A 203 14.91 4.65 -0.69
C ARG A 203 15.72 4.37 -1.95
N TYR A 204 15.60 3.18 -2.50
CA TYR A 204 16.31 2.79 -3.72
C TYR A 204 15.93 3.68 -4.90
N LEU A 205 14.64 3.93 -5.11
CA LEU A 205 14.13 4.82 -6.16
C LEU A 205 14.63 6.26 -5.98
N LYS A 206 14.68 6.76 -4.73
CA LYS A 206 15.23 8.08 -4.42
C LYS A 206 16.70 8.18 -4.77
N ASP A 207 17.50 7.18 -4.40
CA ASP A 207 18.94 7.15 -4.68
C ASP A 207 19.21 7.08 -6.19
N MET A 208 18.43 6.28 -6.93
CA MET A 208 18.52 6.23 -8.39
C MET A 208 18.14 7.58 -9.02
N TYR A 209 17.10 8.25 -8.51
CA TYR A 209 16.74 9.57 -9.02
C TYR A 209 17.82 10.61 -8.74
N ALA A 210 18.54 10.53 -7.63
CA ALA A 210 19.67 11.40 -7.36
C ALA A 210 20.79 11.27 -8.41
N ILE A 211 20.91 10.09 -9.04
CA ILE A 211 21.90 9.82 -10.09
C ILE A 211 21.38 10.25 -11.47
N TYR A 212 20.18 9.80 -11.84
CA TYR A 212 19.69 9.93 -13.21
C TYR A 212 18.90 11.21 -13.48
N GLN A 213 18.29 11.83 -12.45
CA GLN A 213 17.47 13.04 -12.52
C GLN A 213 16.31 12.97 -13.56
N ASP A 214 15.96 11.75 -13.97
CA ASP A 214 14.91 11.46 -14.94
C ASP A 214 14.19 10.16 -14.55
N TRP A 215 12.86 10.22 -14.40
CA TRP A 215 12.07 9.09 -13.94
C TRP A 215 12.00 7.96 -14.95
N ASN A 216 12.04 8.25 -16.24
CA ASN A 216 12.04 7.21 -17.28
C ASN A 216 13.35 6.41 -17.22
N LEU A 217 14.48 7.11 -16.99
CA LEU A 217 15.77 6.45 -16.79
C LEU A 217 15.82 5.67 -15.47
N VAL A 218 15.21 6.19 -14.40
CA VAL A 218 15.08 5.46 -13.12
C VAL A 218 14.32 4.16 -13.30
N ILE A 219 13.16 4.18 -13.97
CA ILE A 219 12.37 2.98 -14.22
C ILE A 219 13.12 1.99 -15.12
N ALA A 220 13.81 2.49 -16.15
CA ALA A 220 14.63 1.64 -17.00
C ALA A 220 15.78 0.98 -16.23
N ALA A 221 16.47 1.73 -15.38
CA ALA A 221 17.56 1.24 -14.53
C ALA A 221 17.08 0.27 -13.44
N TYR A 222 15.85 0.45 -12.94
CA TYR A 222 15.25 -0.49 -11.99
C TYR A 222 15.10 -1.90 -12.57
N ASN A 223 14.87 -2.00 -13.88
CA ASN A 223 14.66 -3.26 -14.61
C ASN A 223 15.97 -3.88 -15.16
N CYS A 224 17.14 -3.26 -14.96
CA CYS A 224 18.45 -3.79 -15.36
C CYS A 224 19.13 -4.51 -14.23
#